data_ce601a3e94fd079bf245625a0721b851
#
_entry.id   ce601a3e94fd079bf245625a0721b851
#
_cell.length_a   1.000
_cell.length_b   1.000
_cell.length_c   1.000
_cell.angle_alpha   90.00
_cell.angle_beta   90.00
_cell.angle_gamma   90.00
#
_symmetry.space_group_name_H-M   'P 1'
#
loop_
_entity.id
_entity.type
_entity.pdbx_description
1 polymer ?
#
loop_
_entity_poly.entity_id
_entity_poly.type
_entity_poly.pdbx_seq_one_letter_code
_entity_poly.pdbx_strand_id
1 'polypeptide(L)'
;MEEELWFLKNYPNCVLVCQPENNNKVQEFRSFRLNLTKSHIKNPVILVDELKTEDNEKAMLWTSSTLGACFIDGFGDGIWLKLDQGTQFINALSFGILQATRMRISKTEYISCPSCGRTLFDLQETTAKIRNKTSHLKGVKIGIMGCIVNGPGEMADADYGYVGSGPGKIHLYKEKTIVRKNVPEVDAVDALIELIREHGDWADVEIQDN
;
A
#
# COMPACT_ATOMS: atom_id res chain seq x y z
N MET A 1 16.71 21.28 -24.49
CA MET A 1 15.58 20.78 -23.66
C MET A 1 14.96 21.83 -22.72
N GLU A 2 15.72 22.78 -22.15
CA GLU A 2 15.11 23.83 -21.30
C GLU A 2 14.20 24.80 -22.11
N GLU A 3 14.50 25.08 -23.36
CA GLU A 3 13.70 25.96 -24.22
C GLU A 3 12.41 25.30 -24.73
N GLU A 4 12.33 23.96 -24.73
CA GLU A 4 11.21 23.22 -25.32
C GLU A 4 10.00 23.06 -24.38
N LEU A 5 10.16 23.25 -23.06
CA LEU A 5 9.08 23.04 -22.10
C LEU A 5 8.34 24.31 -21.68
N TRP A 6 8.87 25.50 -22.01
CA TRP A 6 8.29 26.78 -21.56
C TRP A 6 6.83 26.98 -22.02
N PHE A 7 6.45 26.44 -23.19
CA PHE A 7 5.10 26.57 -23.72
C PHE A 7 4.04 25.90 -22.82
N LEU A 8 4.42 24.90 -22.02
CA LEU A 8 3.52 24.21 -21.09
C LEU A 8 2.94 25.13 -20.03
N LYS A 9 3.59 26.26 -19.73
CA LYS A 9 3.05 27.29 -18.83
C LYS A 9 1.74 27.88 -19.33
N ASN A 10 1.53 27.85 -20.64
CA ASN A 10 0.29 28.32 -21.27
C ASN A 10 -0.83 27.28 -21.24
N TYR A 11 -0.51 26.03 -20.83
CA TYR A 11 -1.45 24.90 -20.82
C TYR A 11 -1.48 24.22 -19.45
N PRO A 12 -1.90 24.91 -18.38
CA PRO A 12 -1.86 24.37 -17.02
C PRO A 12 -2.79 23.16 -16.82
N ASN A 13 -3.79 22.99 -17.70
CA ASN A 13 -4.77 21.88 -17.64
C ASN A 13 -4.32 20.64 -18.44
N CYS A 14 -3.13 20.65 -19.03
CA CYS A 14 -2.58 19.46 -19.71
C CYS A 14 -1.96 18.51 -18.72
N VAL A 15 -2.16 17.21 -18.93
CA VAL A 15 -1.46 16.14 -18.25
C VAL A 15 -0.28 15.71 -19.11
N LEU A 16 0.89 15.60 -18.51
CA LEU A 16 2.10 15.13 -19.18
C LEU A 16 2.20 13.62 -19.08
N VAL A 17 2.60 12.98 -20.17
CA VAL A 17 2.88 11.55 -20.19
C VAL A 17 4.37 11.38 -20.41
N CYS A 18 5.08 10.90 -19.39
CA CYS A 18 6.52 10.68 -19.44
C CYS A 18 6.82 9.20 -19.69
N GLN A 19 7.34 8.88 -20.85
CA GLN A 19 7.80 7.55 -21.23
C GLN A 19 9.31 7.60 -21.49
N PRO A 20 10.13 6.92 -20.69
CA PRO A 20 11.57 6.88 -20.87
C PRO A 20 11.95 6.00 -22.09
N GLU A 21 12.98 6.42 -22.81
CA GLU A 21 13.51 5.70 -23.97
C GLU A 21 14.78 4.89 -23.60
N ASN A 22 15.49 5.30 -22.56
CA ASN A 22 16.74 4.69 -22.14
C ASN A 22 16.53 3.49 -21.20
N ASN A 23 17.55 2.63 -21.14
CA ASN A 23 17.56 1.50 -20.21
C ASN A 23 17.57 1.93 -18.73
N ASN A 24 18.16 3.10 -18.41
CA ASN A 24 18.10 3.66 -17.05
C ASN A 24 16.91 4.60 -16.90
N LYS A 25 15.72 4.01 -16.84
CA LYS A 25 14.45 4.72 -16.77
C LYS A 25 14.34 5.64 -15.54
N VAL A 26 14.82 5.21 -14.37
CA VAL A 26 14.78 6.01 -13.13
C VAL A 26 15.58 7.31 -13.28
N GLN A 27 16.75 7.24 -13.88
CA GLN A 27 17.57 8.44 -14.11
C GLN A 27 16.89 9.40 -15.08
N GLU A 28 16.25 8.88 -16.12
CA GLU A 28 15.54 9.68 -17.10
C GLU A 28 14.33 10.38 -16.48
N PHE A 29 13.52 9.68 -15.69
CA PHE A 29 12.43 10.25 -14.91
C PHE A 29 12.92 11.36 -13.97
N ARG A 30 14.02 11.13 -13.25
CA ARG A 30 14.60 12.13 -12.35
C ARG A 30 15.11 13.37 -13.09
N SER A 31 15.72 13.17 -14.26
CA SER A 31 16.16 14.28 -15.11
C SER A 31 14.98 15.08 -15.64
N PHE A 32 13.92 14.41 -16.07
CA PHE A 32 12.68 15.08 -16.50
C PHE A 32 12.05 15.90 -15.38
N ARG A 33 11.91 15.31 -14.17
CA ARG A 33 11.46 16.03 -12.97
C ARG A 33 12.27 17.28 -12.71
N LEU A 34 13.60 17.18 -12.77
CA LEU A 34 14.50 18.31 -12.54
C LEU A 34 14.23 19.44 -13.55
N ASN A 35 14.05 19.11 -14.81
CA ASN A 35 13.75 20.07 -15.88
C ASN A 35 12.38 20.76 -15.63
N LEU A 36 11.34 20.02 -15.27
CA LEU A 36 10.04 20.58 -14.90
C LEU A 36 10.15 21.56 -13.73
N THR A 37 10.90 21.15 -12.69
CA THR A 37 11.12 21.98 -11.48
C THR A 37 11.85 23.28 -11.81
N LYS A 38 12.95 23.21 -12.57
CA LYS A 38 13.72 24.39 -13.04
C LYS A 38 12.87 25.34 -13.88
N SER A 39 12.00 24.77 -14.72
CA SER A 39 11.10 25.55 -15.58
C SER A 39 9.83 26.02 -14.87
N HIS A 40 9.65 25.72 -13.58
CA HIS A 40 8.46 26.03 -12.79
C HIS A 40 7.15 25.49 -13.41
N ILE A 41 7.21 24.29 -14.03
CA ILE A 41 6.05 23.60 -14.61
C ILE A 41 5.45 22.69 -13.54
N LYS A 42 4.13 22.82 -13.32
CA LYS A 42 3.37 22.11 -12.28
C LYS A 42 2.31 21.17 -12.85
N ASN A 43 2.36 20.89 -14.15
CA ASN A 43 1.43 19.97 -14.80
C ASN A 43 1.53 18.59 -14.18
N PRO A 44 0.40 17.88 -13.97
CA PRO A 44 0.42 16.49 -13.51
C PRO A 44 1.16 15.59 -14.51
N VAL A 45 1.89 14.62 -13.99
CA VAL A 45 2.73 13.70 -14.77
C VAL A 45 2.29 12.26 -14.58
N ILE A 46 1.94 11.57 -15.66
CA ILE A 46 1.76 10.12 -15.70
C ILE A 46 3.10 9.49 -16.07
N LEU A 47 3.60 8.60 -15.23
CA LEU A 47 4.80 7.82 -15.50
C LEU A 47 4.45 6.55 -16.25
N VAL A 48 5.08 6.34 -17.40
CA VAL A 48 4.90 5.15 -18.23
C VAL A 48 6.06 4.20 -18.03
N ASP A 49 5.77 2.95 -17.69
CA ASP A 49 6.77 1.89 -17.72
C ASP A 49 6.35 0.80 -18.70
N GLU A 50 7.22 0.53 -19.68
CA GLU A 50 7.04 -0.51 -20.68
C GLU A 50 8.08 -1.61 -20.43
N LEU A 51 7.60 -2.85 -20.27
CA LEU A 51 8.46 -4.01 -20.13
C LEU A 51 7.83 -5.20 -20.87
N LYS A 52 8.59 -5.77 -21.80
CA LYS A 52 8.21 -6.97 -22.52
C LYS A 52 8.75 -8.19 -21.79
N THR A 53 7.86 -8.92 -21.14
CA THR A 53 8.17 -10.18 -20.46
C THR A 53 6.88 -10.92 -20.12
N GLU A 54 6.87 -12.22 -20.28
CA GLU A 54 5.77 -13.09 -19.85
C GLU A 54 5.87 -13.49 -18.37
N ASP A 55 7.03 -13.22 -17.74
CA ASP A 55 7.29 -13.55 -16.34
C ASP A 55 6.69 -12.48 -15.42
N ASN A 56 5.67 -12.90 -14.65
CA ASN A 56 4.95 -12.04 -13.72
C ASN A 56 5.84 -11.51 -12.59
N GLU A 57 6.76 -12.32 -12.06
CA GLU A 57 7.66 -11.93 -10.99
C GLU A 57 8.64 -10.87 -11.48
N LYS A 58 9.23 -11.09 -12.67
CA LYS A 58 10.10 -10.11 -13.31
C LYS A 58 9.37 -8.80 -13.59
N ALA A 59 8.14 -8.86 -14.15
CA ALA A 59 7.32 -7.69 -14.39
C ALA A 59 7.07 -6.90 -13.09
N MET A 60 6.68 -7.61 -12.02
CA MET A 60 6.45 -7.01 -10.72
C MET A 60 7.71 -6.35 -10.14
N LEU A 61 8.84 -7.05 -10.10
CA LEU A 61 10.08 -6.54 -9.49
C LEU A 61 10.63 -5.34 -10.24
N TRP A 62 10.73 -5.42 -11.56
CA TRP A 62 11.29 -4.33 -12.38
C TRP A 62 10.42 -3.09 -12.35
N THR A 63 9.12 -3.24 -12.58
CA THR A 63 8.18 -2.13 -12.60
C THR A 63 8.05 -1.46 -11.23
N SER A 64 7.98 -2.27 -10.15
CA SER A 64 7.94 -1.74 -8.78
C SER A 64 9.21 -0.99 -8.42
N SER A 65 10.39 -1.49 -8.83
CA SER A 65 11.66 -0.82 -8.59
C SER A 65 11.76 0.51 -9.36
N THR A 66 11.33 0.51 -10.62
CA THR A 66 11.41 1.68 -11.50
C THR A 66 10.46 2.79 -11.03
N LEU A 67 9.17 2.49 -10.96
CA LEU A 67 8.16 3.50 -10.62
C LEU A 67 8.09 3.78 -9.12
N GLY A 68 8.31 2.77 -8.29
CA GLY A 68 8.38 2.93 -6.84
C GLY A 68 9.45 3.92 -6.42
N ALA A 69 10.64 3.87 -7.02
CA ALA A 69 11.69 4.86 -6.76
C ALA A 69 11.24 6.29 -7.08
N CYS A 70 10.54 6.48 -8.22
CA CYS A 70 10.04 7.81 -8.59
C CYS A 70 8.97 8.32 -7.64
N PHE A 71 8.00 7.48 -7.28
CA PHE A 71 6.92 7.86 -6.36
C PHE A 71 7.41 8.15 -4.94
N ILE A 72 8.38 7.37 -4.43
CA ILE A 72 9.03 7.65 -3.13
C ILE A 72 9.77 8.98 -3.17
N ASP A 73 10.39 9.35 -4.30
CA ASP A 73 10.98 10.68 -4.51
C ASP A 73 9.91 11.80 -4.61
N GLY A 74 8.62 11.48 -4.58
CA GLY A 74 7.52 12.43 -4.76
C GLY A 74 7.37 12.91 -6.19
N PHE A 75 7.65 12.07 -7.18
CA PHE A 75 7.49 12.37 -8.60
C PHE A 75 6.54 11.40 -9.28
N GLY A 76 5.53 11.95 -9.95
CA GLY A 76 4.48 11.26 -10.68
C GLY A 76 3.13 11.38 -9.99
N ASP A 77 2.09 11.68 -10.77
CA ASP A 77 0.71 11.84 -10.33
C ASP A 77 -0.17 10.66 -10.80
N GLY A 78 0.37 9.83 -11.68
CA GLY A 78 -0.31 8.66 -12.22
C GLY A 78 0.67 7.63 -12.77
N ILE A 79 0.14 6.42 -12.99
CA ILE A 79 0.87 5.25 -13.47
C ILE A 79 0.23 4.70 -14.75
N TRP A 80 1.04 4.36 -15.71
CA TRP A 80 0.63 3.66 -16.92
C TRP A 80 1.60 2.53 -17.21
N LEU A 81 1.14 1.29 -17.04
CA LEU A 81 1.93 0.09 -17.33
C LEU A 81 1.61 -0.44 -18.72
N LYS A 82 2.65 -0.67 -19.52
CA LYS A 82 2.61 -1.37 -20.80
C LYS A 82 3.31 -2.72 -20.64
N LEU A 83 2.55 -3.72 -20.27
CA LEU A 83 3.04 -5.07 -19.99
C LEU A 83 2.28 -6.10 -20.83
N ASP A 84 2.89 -7.28 -21.03
CA ASP A 84 2.28 -8.39 -21.80
C ASP A 84 1.26 -9.19 -20.98
N GLN A 85 1.12 -8.90 -19.67
CA GLN A 85 0.20 -9.56 -18.76
C GLN A 85 -1.25 -9.08 -18.93
N GLY A 86 -2.20 -9.90 -18.42
CA GLY A 86 -3.62 -9.56 -18.43
C GLY A 86 -3.96 -8.32 -17.59
N THR A 87 -5.04 -7.63 -17.94
CA THR A 87 -5.50 -6.39 -17.31
C THR A 87 -5.65 -6.49 -15.80
N GLN A 88 -6.12 -7.64 -15.29
CA GLN A 88 -6.28 -7.86 -13.85
C GLN A 88 -4.93 -7.79 -13.10
N PHE A 89 -3.89 -8.41 -13.65
CA PHE A 89 -2.53 -8.35 -13.09
C PHE A 89 -1.99 -6.92 -13.13
N ILE A 90 -2.12 -6.25 -14.27
CA ILE A 90 -1.65 -4.87 -14.47
C ILE A 90 -2.32 -3.91 -13.47
N ASN A 91 -3.62 -4.01 -13.29
CA ASN A 91 -4.35 -3.21 -12.31
C ASN A 91 -3.90 -3.50 -10.88
N ALA A 92 -3.79 -4.78 -10.50
CA ALA A 92 -3.36 -5.19 -9.17
C ALA A 92 -1.94 -4.68 -8.86
N LEU A 93 -1.02 -4.77 -9.83
CA LEU A 93 0.35 -4.27 -9.72
C LEU A 93 0.38 -2.74 -9.60
N SER A 94 -0.36 -2.02 -10.45
CA SER A 94 -0.43 -0.55 -10.42
C SER A 94 -0.89 -0.04 -9.05
N PHE A 95 -2.01 -0.56 -8.55
CA PHE A 95 -2.51 -0.19 -7.21
C PHE A 95 -1.58 -0.67 -6.09
N GLY A 96 -0.90 -1.79 -6.26
CA GLY A 96 0.10 -2.28 -5.32
C GLY A 96 1.28 -1.31 -5.18
N ILE A 97 1.82 -0.82 -6.30
CA ILE A 97 2.91 0.17 -6.32
C ILE A 97 2.46 1.48 -5.66
N LEU A 98 1.29 2.01 -6.05
CA LEU A 98 0.75 3.25 -5.49
C LEU A 98 0.51 3.14 -3.97
N GLN A 99 0.05 1.99 -3.49
CA GLN A 99 -0.14 1.76 -2.06
C GLN A 99 1.18 1.62 -1.31
N ALA A 100 2.14 0.86 -1.83
CA ALA A 100 3.45 0.67 -1.21
C ALA A 100 4.22 2.00 -1.08
N THR A 101 4.04 2.90 -2.03
CA THR A 101 4.64 4.24 -2.02
C THR A 101 3.78 5.30 -1.34
N ARG A 102 2.64 4.93 -0.78
CA ARG A 102 1.65 5.80 -0.12
C ARG A 102 1.05 6.90 -0.99
N MET A 103 1.18 6.79 -2.31
CA MET A 103 0.54 7.72 -3.25
C MET A 103 -0.98 7.54 -3.30
N ARG A 104 -1.46 6.30 -3.12
CA ARG A 104 -2.89 5.98 -3.05
C ARG A 104 -3.13 4.73 -2.21
N ILE A 105 -3.89 4.89 -1.14
CA ILE A 105 -4.32 3.78 -0.29
C ILE A 105 -5.63 3.23 -0.84
N SER A 106 -5.63 1.97 -1.27
CA SER A 106 -6.78 1.30 -1.90
C SER A 106 -7.28 0.06 -1.16
N LYS A 107 -6.49 -0.44 -0.19
CA LYS A 107 -6.77 -1.65 0.59
C LYS A 107 -6.40 -1.42 2.05
N THR A 108 -6.82 -2.36 2.91
CA THR A 108 -6.34 -2.45 4.30
C THR A 108 -4.84 -2.72 4.31
N GLU A 109 -4.11 -2.04 5.17
CA GLU A 109 -2.70 -2.33 5.46
C GLU A 109 -2.60 -3.26 6.67
N TYR A 110 -1.65 -4.21 6.60
CA TYR A 110 -1.40 -5.15 7.69
C TYR A 110 0.06 -5.06 8.12
N ILE A 111 0.25 -4.91 9.44
CA ILE A 111 1.56 -4.94 10.07
C ILE A 111 1.62 -6.21 10.91
N SER A 112 2.39 -7.19 10.49
CA SER A 112 2.55 -8.45 11.22
C SER A 112 3.99 -8.61 11.70
N CYS A 113 4.18 -9.09 12.93
CA CYS A 113 5.52 -9.42 13.39
C CYS A 113 6.05 -10.67 12.66
N PRO A 114 7.39 -10.84 12.57
CA PRO A 114 7.99 -11.96 11.84
C PRO A 114 7.81 -13.33 12.52
N SER A 115 7.09 -13.39 13.62
CA SER A 115 6.98 -14.55 14.53
C SER A 115 8.31 -14.88 15.24
N CYS A 116 8.22 -15.28 16.47
CA CYS A 116 9.36 -15.74 17.28
C CYS A 116 8.87 -16.74 18.35
N GLY A 117 9.76 -17.28 19.14
CA GLY A 117 9.41 -18.24 20.21
C GLY A 117 8.46 -17.70 21.30
N ARG A 118 8.09 -16.41 21.25
CA ARG A 118 7.12 -15.76 22.15
C ARG A 118 5.74 -15.61 21.55
N THR A 119 5.55 -16.03 20.29
CA THR A 119 4.24 -15.99 19.61
C THR A 119 3.28 -16.95 20.31
N LEU A 120 2.09 -16.47 20.64
CA LEU A 120 1.14 -17.15 21.52
C LEU A 120 -0.04 -17.80 20.78
N PHE A 121 -0.10 -17.67 19.45
CA PHE A 121 -1.12 -18.22 18.57
C PHE A 121 -0.56 -18.48 17.17
N ASP A 122 -1.30 -19.15 16.29
CA ASP A 122 -0.89 -19.30 14.89
C ASP A 122 -1.05 -17.95 14.15
N LEU A 123 0.10 -17.28 13.99
CA LEU A 123 0.15 -15.94 13.39
C LEU A 123 -0.27 -15.96 11.91
N GLN A 124 0.09 -16.99 11.15
CA GLN A 124 -0.20 -17.09 9.73
C GLN A 124 -1.70 -17.32 9.50
N GLU A 125 -2.27 -18.30 10.20
CA GLU A 125 -3.69 -18.62 10.13
C GLU A 125 -4.55 -17.42 10.57
N THR A 126 -4.20 -16.82 11.71
CA THR A 126 -4.91 -15.64 12.23
C THR A 126 -4.84 -14.45 11.29
N THR A 127 -3.65 -14.19 10.72
CA THR A 127 -3.48 -13.12 9.73
C THR A 127 -4.36 -13.38 8.50
N ALA A 128 -4.43 -14.61 8.01
CA ALA A 128 -5.29 -14.97 6.89
C ALA A 128 -6.78 -14.76 7.22
N LYS A 129 -7.25 -15.17 8.41
CA LYS A 129 -8.62 -14.97 8.88
C LYS A 129 -8.99 -13.48 8.93
N ILE A 130 -8.12 -12.65 9.53
CA ILE A 130 -8.33 -11.21 9.62
C ILE A 130 -8.36 -10.59 8.22
N ARG A 131 -7.40 -10.91 7.35
CA ARG A 131 -7.35 -10.40 5.98
C ARG A 131 -8.60 -10.74 5.19
N ASN A 132 -9.08 -11.96 5.26
CA ASN A 132 -10.28 -12.39 4.53
C ASN A 132 -11.53 -11.58 4.91
N LYS A 133 -11.61 -11.11 6.16
CA LYS A 133 -12.75 -10.35 6.66
C LYS A 133 -12.60 -8.83 6.52
N THR A 134 -11.39 -8.30 6.37
CA THR A 134 -11.12 -6.85 6.47
C THR A 134 -10.41 -6.25 5.26
N SER A 135 -10.03 -7.03 4.23
CA SER A 135 -9.22 -6.56 3.08
C SER A 135 -9.85 -5.42 2.27
N HIS A 136 -11.16 -5.23 2.40
CA HIS A 136 -11.95 -4.18 1.73
C HIS A 136 -11.92 -2.83 2.45
N LEU A 137 -11.42 -2.76 3.69
CA LEU A 137 -11.39 -1.55 4.51
C LEU A 137 -10.26 -0.61 4.05
N LYS A 138 -10.57 0.29 3.13
CA LYS A 138 -9.59 1.21 2.55
C LYS A 138 -9.07 2.19 3.60
N GLY A 139 -7.75 2.28 3.72
CA GLY A 139 -7.09 3.23 4.62
C GLY A 139 -6.93 2.76 6.06
N VAL A 140 -7.53 1.65 6.45
CA VAL A 140 -7.39 1.06 7.80
C VAL A 140 -6.09 0.27 7.88
N LYS A 141 -5.33 0.46 8.97
CA LYS A 141 -4.13 -0.31 9.29
C LYS A 141 -4.37 -1.22 10.48
N ILE A 142 -4.11 -2.50 10.32
CA ILE A 142 -4.30 -3.51 11.37
C ILE A 142 -2.96 -4.14 11.73
N GLY A 143 -2.55 -3.98 12.99
CA GLY A 143 -1.39 -4.64 13.56
C GLY A 143 -1.76 -6.03 14.09
N ILE A 144 -1.00 -7.08 13.71
CA ILE A 144 -1.20 -8.46 14.16
C ILE A 144 0.11 -8.94 14.78
N MET A 145 0.15 -8.96 16.12
CA MET A 145 1.37 -9.17 16.89
C MET A 145 1.27 -10.40 17.75
N GLY A 146 2.25 -11.29 17.62
CA GLY A 146 2.29 -12.57 18.34
C GLY A 146 2.39 -12.43 19.86
N CYS A 147 2.92 -11.31 20.39
CA CYS A 147 3.05 -11.08 21.83
C CYS A 147 3.09 -9.58 22.18
N ILE A 148 2.85 -9.28 23.48
CA ILE A 148 2.88 -7.91 24.01
C ILE A 148 4.28 -7.31 24.18
N VAL A 149 5.35 -8.07 24.01
CA VAL A 149 6.71 -7.60 24.34
C VAL A 149 7.17 -6.51 23.38
N ASN A 150 7.16 -6.78 22.09
CA ASN A 150 7.55 -5.82 21.06
C ASN A 150 6.34 -5.31 20.24
N GLY A 151 5.24 -6.10 20.25
CA GLY A 151 4.08 -5.85 19.41
C GLY A 151 3.54 -4.42 19.45
N PRO A 152 3.29 -3.84 20.64
CA PRO A 152 2.78 -2.47 20.72
C PRO A 152 3.71 -1.42 20.11
N GLY A 153 5.03 -1.62 20.15
CA GLY A 153 6.01 -0.75 19.51
C GLY A 153 6.07 -0.92 17.99
N GLU A 154 6.02 -2.17 17.54
CA GLU A 154 6.07 -2.51 16.10
C GLU A 154 4.81 -2.09 15.32
N MET A 155 3.66 -2.00 16.00
CA MET A 155 2.39 -1.54 15.42
C MET A 155 2.03 -0.11 15.82
N ALA A 156 2.97 0.73 16.21
CA ALA A 156 2.71 2.04 16.80
C ALA A 156 1.89 3.01 15.92
N ASP A 157 1.87 2.79 14.60
CA ASP A 157 1.10 3.55 13.61
C ASP A 157 -0.12 2.77 13.06
N ALA A 158 -0.48 1.63 13.66
CA ALA A 158 -1.68 0.90 13.32
C ALA A 158 -2.93 1.56 13.97
N ASP A 159 -4.06 1.55 13.23
CA ASP A 159 -5.34 2.02 13.75
C ASP A 159 -5.93 1.03 14.73
N TYR A 160 -5.75 -0.25 14.46
CA TYR A 160 -6.21 -1.37 15.29
C TYR A 160 -5.12 -2.39 15.51
N GLY A 161 -5.11 -3.02 16.68
CA GLY A 161 -4.14 -4.06 17.04
C GLY A 161 -4.79 -5.32 17.56
N TYR A 162 -4.30 -6.46 17.08
CA TYR A 162 -4.56 -7.81 17.58
C TYR A 162 -3.27 -8.35 18.16
N VAL A 163 -3.17 -8.47 19.49
CA VAL A 163 -1.90 -8.74 20.18
C VAL A 163 -2.04 -9.88 21.16
N GLY A 164 -1.24 -10.93 21.02
CA GLY A 164 -1.18 -12.03 21.97
C GLY A 164 -0.74 -11.55 23.35
N SER A 165 -1.58 -11.76 24.36
CA SER A 165 -1.35 -11.31 25.75
C SER A 165 -1.02 -12.44 26.73
N GLY A 166 -1.36 -13.67 26.37
CA GLY A 166 -1.14 -14.90 27.12
C GLY A 166 -1.68 -16.10 26.35
N PRO A 167 -1.48 -17.34 26.80
CA PRO A 167 -2.01 -18.52 26.12
C PRO A 167 -3.52 -18.42 25.92
N GLY A 168 -3.99 -18.46 24.66
CA GLY A 168 -5.38 -18.34 24.27
C GLY A 168 -6.03 -17.00 24.59
N LYS A 169 -5.26 -15.94 24.84
CA LYS A 169 -5.76 -14.60 25.21
C LYS A 169 -5.16 -13.52 24.33
N ILE A 170 -6.02 -12.63 23.87
CA ILE A 170 -5.69 -11.53 22.97
C ILE A 170 -6.06 -10.19 23.61
N HIS A 171 -5.22 -9.18 23.43
CA HIS A 171 -5.56 -7.80 23.66
C HIS A 171 -5.90 -7.13 22.33
N LEU A 172 -7.01 -6.38 22.30
CA LEU A 172 -7.38 -5.55 21.16
C LEU A 172 -7.06 -4.09 21.49
N TYR A 173 -6.44 -3.45 20.51
CA TYR A 173 -6.01 -2.05 20.59
C TYR A 173 -6.79 -1.19 19.60
N LYS A 174 -7.06 0.04 20.00
CA LYS A 174 -7.31 1.18 19.10
C LYS A 174 -6.12 2.11 19.21
N GLU A 175 -5.40 2.26 18.12
CA GLU A 175 -4.10 2.95 18.10
C GLU A 175 -3.15 2.36 19.17
N LYS A 176 -2.71 3.17 20.14
CA LYS A 176 -1.79 2.76 21.21
C LYS A 176 -2.49 2.29 22.49
N THR A 177 -3.83 2.34 22.53
CA THR A 177 -4.60 2.07 23.74
C THR A 177 -5.23 0.69 23.71
N ILE A 178 -5.09 -0.09 24.78
CA ILE A 178 -5.79 -1.36 24.93
C ILE A 178 -7.26 -1.06 25.25
N VAL A 179 -8.16 -1.45 24.36
CA VAL A 179 -9.61 -1.23 24.52
C VAL A 179 -10.36 -2.49 24.99
N ARG A 180 -9.86 -3.68 24.60
CA ARG A 180 -10.41 -4.95 25.10
C ARG A 180 -9.26 -5.83 25.60
N LYS A 181 -9.35 -6.29 26.83
CA LYS A 181 -8.28 -7.11 27.47
C LYS A 181 -8.69 -8.57 27.59
N ASN A 182 -7.73 -9.47 27.36
CA ASN A 182 -7.89 -10.92 27.60
C ASN A 182 -9.10 -11.52 26.86
N VAL A 183 -9.37 -11.05 25.64
CA VAL A 183 -10.39 -11.65 24.78
C VAL A 183 -9.96 -13.08 24.45
N PRO A 184 -10.83 -14.10 24.58
CA PRO A 184 -10.52 -15.45 24.14
C PRO A 184 -10.10 -15.46 22.66
N GLU A 185 -9.06 -16.20 22.32
CA GLU A 185 -8.54 -16.26 20.94
C GLU A 185 -9.63 -16.63 19.92
N VAL A 186 -10.52 -17.57 20.31
CA VAL A 186 -11.62 -18.03 19.45
C VAL A 186 -12.60 -16.92 19.05
N ASP A 187 -12.77 -15.91 19.89
CA ASP A 187 -13.70 -14.80 19.69
C ASP A 187 -12.99 -13.53 19.21
N ALA A 188 -11.66 -13.52 19.26
CA ALA A 188 -10.89 -12.28 19.16
C ALA A 188 -10.92 -11.66 17.75
N VAL A 189 -11.06 -12.45 16.69
CA VAL A 189 -11.21 -11.93 15.32
C VAL A 189 -12.54 -11.22 15.14
N ASP A 190 -13.64 -11.81 15.65
CA ASP A 190 -14.95 -11.20 15.57
C ASP A 190 -15.04 -9.96 16.48
N ALA A 191 -14.43 -10.02 17.65
CA ALA A 191 -14.31 -8.88 18.55
C ALA A 191 -13.50 -7.71 17.94
N LEU A 192 -12.47 -8.00 17.11
CA LEU A 192 -11.75 -6.98 16.36
C LEU A 192 -12.65 -6.31 15.30
N ILE A 193 -13.46 -7.09 14.60
CA ILE A 193 -14.40 -6.57 13.60
C ILE A 193 -15.45 -5.67 14.26
N GLU A 194 -15.99 -6.08 15.40
CA GLU A 194 -16.91 -5.25 16.20
C GLU A 194 -16.25 -3.94 16.62
N LEU A 195 -15.00 -4.01 17.09
CA LEU A 195 -14.25 -2.82 17.47
C LEU A 195 -14.08 -1.84 16.29
N ILE A 196 -13.80 -2.34 15.09
CA ILE A 196 -13.68 -1.53 13.87
C ILE A 196 -15.05 -0.88 13.54
N ARG A 197 -16.16 -1.62 13.70
CA ARG A 197 -17.52 -1.09 13.50
C ARG A 197 -17.90 -0.01 14.52
N GLU A 198 -17.60 -0.23 15.79
CA GLU A 198 -17.86 0.72 16.88
C GLU A 198 -17.19 2.08 16.65
N HIS A 199 -16.04 2.09 15.98
CA HIS A 199 -15.29 3.31 15.67
C HIS A 199 -15.64 3.93 14.31
N GLY A 200 -16.58 3.33 13.56
CA GLY A 200 -17.05 3.88 12.27
C GLY A 200 -16.12 3.64 11.08
N ASP A 201 -15.06 2.83 11.24
CA ASP A 201 -14.08 2.50 10.19
C ASP A 201 -14.49 1.25 9.38
N TRP A 202 -15.67 0.70 9.62
CA TRP A 202 -16.21 -0.41 8.86
C TRP A 202 -16.96 0.08 7.64
N ALA A 203 -16.69 -0.52 6.49
CA ALA A 203 -17.48 -0.37 5.27
C ALA A 203 -18.01 -1.76 4.87
N ASP A 204 -19.27 -1.86 4.48
CA ASP A 204 -19.79 -3.10 3.92
C ASP A 204 -19.21 -3.33 2.53
N VAL A 205 -19.03 -4.60 2.16
CA VAL A 205 -18.57 -4.98 0.82
C VAL A 205 -19.66 -4.62 -0.17
N GLU A 206 -19.41 -3.69 -1.08
CA GLU A 206 -20.30 -3.47 -2.23
C GLU A 206 -20.30 -4.75 -3.08
N ILE A 207 -21.40 -5.49 -3.05
CA ILE A 207 -21.64 -6.60 -3.97
C ILE A 207 -21.83 -5.95 -5.35
N GLN A 208 -20.80 -5.99 -6.19
CA GLN A 208 -20.97 -5.69 -7.60
C GLN A 208 -21.76 -6.88 -8.21
N ASP A 209 -23.05 -6.69 -8.40
CA ASP A 209 -23.85 -7.58 -9.24
C ASP A 209 -23.24 -7.55 -10.65
N ASN A 210 -22.66 -8.68 -11.07
CA ASN A 210 -22.16 -8.91 -12.43
C ASN A 210 -23.31 -9.23 -13.39
#